data_605cc2f5ed20c11e39af48de99fb586e
#
_entry.id   605cc2f5ed20c11e39af48de99fb586e
#
_cell.length_a   1.000
_cell.length_b   1.000
_cell.length_c   1.000
_cell.angle_alpha   90.00
_cell.angle_beta   90.00
_cell.angle_gamma   90.00
#
_symmetry.space_group_name_H-M   'P 1'
#
loop_
_entity.id
_entity.type
_entity.pdbx_description
1 polymer ?
#
loop_
_entity_poly.entity_id
_entity_poly.type
_entity_poly.pdbx_seq_one_letter_code
_entity_poly.pdbx_strand_id
1 'polypeptide(L)'
;MSQSDFRVNLIAQIELIAPTLEGKVQAGAVDATTSAPFAAFTTPEEVPIRTKDGIVGYNTVFDVSVYDSKYAGAQQLKQALAAELDGTTIDDKRVQHRSSAYEYYPDYDLHCWTLTFRIV
;
A
#
# COMPACT_ATOMS: atom_id res chain seq x y z
N MET A 1 -16.37 10.23 5.99
CA MET A 1 -15.91 10.08 4.60
C MET A 1 -15.97 8.64 4.18
N SER A 2 -16.28 8.38 2.92
CA SER A 2 -16.38 7.02 2.43
C SER A 2 -15.00 6.43 2.17
N GLN A 3 -14.90 5.10 2.21
CA GLN A 3 -13.66 4.42 1.84
C GLN A 3 -13.28 4.65 0.38
N SER A 4 -14.29 4.89 -0.49
CA SER A 4 -14.05 5.22 -1.90
C SER A 4 -13.22 6.49 -2.04
N ASP A 5 -13.52 7.51 -1.24
CA ASP A 5 -12.76 8.76 -1.27
C ASP A 5 -11.33 8.54 -0.80
N PHE A 6 -11.15 7.74 0.26
CA PHE A 6 -9.82 7.40 0.74
C PHE A 6 -9.02 6.66 -0.34
N ARG A 7 -9.62 5.67 -1.01
CA ARG A 7 -8.93 4.90 -2.04
C ARG A 7 -8.51 5.76 -3.23
N VAL A 8 -9.41 6.64 -3.68
CA VAL A 8 -9.08 7.57 -4.80
C VAL A 8 -7.91 8.46 -4.41
N ASN A 9 -7.95 9.02 -3.22
CA ASN A 9 -6.88 9.90 -2.74
C ASN A 9 -5.58 9.16 -2.49
N LEU A 10 -5.66 7.89 -2.06
CA LEU A 10 -4.47 7.04 -1.89
C LEU A 10 -3.80 6.76 -3.23
N ILE A 11 -4.58 6.43 -4.26
CA ILE A 11 -4.04 6.22 -5.61
C ILE A 11 -3.33 7.48 -6.09
N ALA A 12 -3.97 8.63 -5.95
CA ALA A 12 -3.37 9.90 -6.37
C ALA A 12 -2.06 10.18 -5.64
N GLN A 13 -2.00 9.91 -4.34
CA GLN A 13 -0.80 10.12 -3.55
C GLN A 13 0.33 9.17 -3.95
N ILE A 14 0.01 7.90 -4.20
CA ILE A 14 0.99 6.91 -4.65
C ILE A 14 1.56 7.33 -6.03
N GLU A 15 0.71 7.75 -6.93
CA GLU A 15 1.15 8.19 -8.27
C GLU A 15 2.00 9.46 -8.21
N LEU A 16 1.71 10.34 -7.27
CA LEU A 16 2.51 11.54 -7.06
C LEU A 16 3.91 11.21 -6.54
N ILE A 17 4.01 10.27 -5.62
CA ILE A 17 5.29 9.81 -5.05
C ILE A 17 6.09 9.03 -6.09
N ALA A 18 5.41 8.16 -6.86
CA ALA A 18 6.05 7.29 -7.84
C ALA A 18 5.38 7.45 -9.20
N PRO A 19 5.79 8.44 -10.01
CA PRO A 19 5.12 8.73 -11.30
C PRO A 19 5.15 7.55 -12.28
N THR A 20 6.10 6.63 -12.14
CA THR A 20 6.16 5.43 -12.99
C THR A 20 4.94 4.51 -12.79
N LEU A 21 4.21 4.69 -11.69
CA LEU A 21 3.01 3.92 -11.38
C LEU A 21 1.72 4.58 -11.85
N GLU A 22 1.81 5.69 -12.58
CA GLU A 22 0.62 6.39 -13.07
C GLU A 22 -0.25 5.47 -13.91
N GLY A 23 -1.54 5.36 -13.54
CA GLY A 23 -2.48 4.46 -14.20
C GLY A 23 -2.27 2.99 -13.89
N LYS A 24 -1.34 2.65 -13.01
CA LYS A 24 -0.98 1.26 -12.70
C LYS A 24 -1.17 0.91 -11.22
N VAL A 25 -1.91 1.72 -10.48
CA VAL A 25 -2.25 1.44 -9.08
C VAL A 25 -3.69 0.95 -9.03
N GLN A 26 -3.89 -0.26 -8.52
CA GLN A 26 -5.20 -0.90 -8.53
C GLN A 26 -5.61 -1.35 -7.13
N ALA A 27 -6.92 -1.36 -6.88
CA ALA A 27 -7.47 -1.87 -5.62
C ALA A 27 -7.63 -3.39 -5.72
N GLY A 28 -7.06 -4.11 -4.75
CA GLY A 28 -7.17 -5.56 -4.70
C GLY A 28 -6.25 -6.25 -5.69
N ALA A 29 -6.80 -7.05 -6.58
CA ALA A 29 -6.02 -7.82 -7.55
C ALA A 29 -5.60 -6.95 -8.73
N VAL A 30 -4.39 -7.19 -9.22
CA VAL A 30 -3.87 -6.50 -10.40
C VAL A 30 -4.36 -7.19 -11.67
N ASP A 31 -4.74 -6.38 -12.66
CA ASP A 31 -5.11 -6.87 -13.98
C ASP A 31 -3.92 -7.58 -14.62
N ALA A 32 -4.17 -8.79 -15.17
CA ALA A 32 -3.12 -9.61 -15.78
C ALA A 32 -2.45 -8.95 -16.98
N THR A 33 -3.09 -7.94 -17.59
CA THR A 33 -2.52 -7.21 -18.74
C THR A 33 -1.64 -6.05 -18.32
N THR A 34 -1.57 -5.73 -17.01
CA THR A 34 -0.75 -4.61 -16.51
C THR A 34 0.73 -4.99 -16.56
N SER A 35 1.53 -4.16 -17.23
CA SER A 35 2.98 -4.36 -17.29
C SER A 35 3.68 -3.78 -16.06
N ALA A 36 4.78 -4.41 -15.64
CA ALA A 36 5.59 -3.90 -14.55
C ALA A 36 6.29 -2.59 -14.93
N PRO A 37 6.52 -1.65 -14.00
CA PRO A 37 6.13 -1.73 -12.60
C PRO A 37 4.64 -1.43 -12.39
N PHE A 38 4.06 -1.99 -11.33
CA PHE A 38 2.68 -1.70 -10.97
C PHE A 38 2.51 -1.88 -9.46
N ALA A 39 1.36 -1.45 -8.96
CA ALA A 39 1.06 -1.56 -7.53
C ALA A 39 -0.39 -1.94 -7.32
N ALA A 40 -0.65 -2.57 -6.18
CA ALA A 40 -1.99 -2.89 -5.72
C ALA A 40 -2.08 -2.56 -4.24
N PHE A 41 -3.28 -2.24 -3.78
CA PHE A 41 -3.50 -1.97 -2.36
C PHE A 41 -4.77 -2.65 -1.88
N THR A 42 -4.80 -2.98 -0.59
CA THR A 42 -6.00 -3.55 0.04
C THR A 42 -6.90 -2.43 0.55
N THR A 43 -8.20 -2.73 0.64
CA THR A 43 -9.14 -1.84 1.32
C THR A 43 -8.77 -1.78 2.80
N PRO A 44 -8.82 -0.60 3.44
CA PRO A 44 -8.53 -0.52 4.87
C PRO A 44 -9.41 -1.46 5.68
N GLU A 45 -8.78 -2.19 6.61
CA GLU A 45 -9.42 -3.19 7.46
C GLU A 45 -9.30 -2.74 8.91
N GLU A 46 -10.39 -2.88 9.67
CA GLU A 46 -10.40 -2.60 11.09
C GLU A 46 -10.00 -3.84 11.88
N VAL A 47 -8.95 -3.70 12.68
CA VAL A 47 -8.46 -4.79 13.54
C VAL A 47 -8.73 -4.41 14.99
N PRO A 48 -9.54 -5.20 15.72
CA PRO A 48 -9.88 -4.85 17.10
C PRO A 48 -8.66 -4.91 18.02
N ILE A 49 -8.59 -3.93 18.93
CA ILE A 49 -7.60 -3.90 20.00
C ILE A 49 -8.26 -4.53 21.22
N ARG A 50 -7.78 -5.71 21.61
CA ARG A 50 -8.38 -6.50 22.68
C ARG A 50 -7.56 -6.39 23.96
N THR A 51 -8.28 -6.27 25.08
CA THR A 51 -7.70 -6.40 26.41
C THR A 51 -8.52 -7.45 27.17
N LYS A 52 -8.11 -7.73 28.42
CA LYS A 52 -8.88 -8.61 29.30
C LYS A 52 -10.31 -8.15 29.56
N ASP A 53 -10.56 -6.85 29.38
CA ASP A 53 -11.87 -6.24 29.60
C ASP A 53 -12.70 -6.13 28.32
N GLY A 54 -12.21 -6.69 27.18
CA GLY A 54 -12.88 -6.71 25.90
C GLY A 54 -12.20 -5.84 24.85
N ILE A 55 -12.99 -5.36 23.89
CA ILE A 55 -12.49 -4.52 22.80
C ILE A 55 -12.48 -3.06 23.27
N VAL A 56 -11.31 -2.42 23.23
CA VAL A 56 -11.13 -1.03 23.65
C VAL A 56 -10.98 -0.06 22.49
N GLY A 57 -10.88 -0.58 21.25
CA GLY A 57 -10.77 0.25 20.06
C GLY A 57 -10.42 -0.59 18.84
N TYR A 58 -10.09 0.09 17.74
CA TYR A 58 -9.75 -0.57 16.48
C TYR A 58 -8.53 0.10 15.85
N ASN A 59 -7.64 -0.71 15.29
CA ASN A 59 -6.61 -0.26 14.38
C ASN A 59 -7.12 -0.44 12.96
N THR A 60 -6.98 0.58 12.13
CA THR A 60 -7.28 0.48 10.70
C THR A 60 -5.96 0.32 9.95
N VAL A 61 -5.82 -0.77 9.21
CA VAL A 61 -4.60 -1.09 8.48
C VAL A 61 -4.91 -1.38 7.02
N PHE A 62 -3.94 -1.13 6.15
CA PHE A 62 -4.01 -1.53 4.75
C PHE A 62 -2.62 -1.82 4.23
N ASP A 63 -2.55 -2.61 3.15
CA ASP A 63 -1.29 -2.97 2.52
C ASP A 63 -1.19 -2.32 1.16
N VAL A 64 0.04 -1.89 0.80
CA VAL A 64 0.38 -1.47 -0.56
C VAL A 64 1.48 -2.39 -1.05
N SER A 65 1.23 -3.09 -2.15
CA SER A 65 2.20 -3.99 -2.76
C SER A 65 2.72 -3.36 -4.05
N VAL A 66 4.04 -3.27 -4.19
CA VAL A 66 4.68 -2.77 -5.40
C VAL A 66 5.42 -3.90 -6.08
N TYR A 67 5.31 -3.97 -7.40
CA TYR A 67 5.87 -5.04 -8.21
C TYR A 67 6.75 -4.47 -9.30
N ASP A 68 7.91 -5.09 -9.51
CA ASP A 68 8.78 -4.74 -10.63
C ASP A 68 9.49 -6.01 -11.11
N SER A 69 9.85 -6.02 -12.37
CA SER A 69 10.62 -7.11 -12.96
C SER A 69 12.07 -7.13 -12.48
N LYS A 70 12.54 -6.03 -11.89
CA LYS A 70 13.91 -5.91 -11.35
C LYS A 70 13.86 -5.63 -9.85
N TYR A 71 14.73 -6.31 -9.11
CA TYR A 71 14.82 -6.12 -7.66
C TYR A 71 15.08 -4.65 -7.30
N ALA A 72 16.04 -4.02 -7.99
CA ALA A 72 16.40 -2.63 -7.70
C ALA A 72 15.22 -1.68 -7.90
N GLY A 73 14.43 -1.89 -8.95
CA GLY A 73 13.24 -1.08 -9.20
C GLY A 73 12.18 -1.24 -8.12
N ALA A 74 11.91 -2.48 -7.71
CA ALA A 74 10.96 -2.76 -6.63
C ALA A 74 11.44 -2.14 -5.32
N GLN A 75 12.74 -2.22 -5.02
CA GLN A 75 13.30 -1.64 -3.81
C GLN A 75 13.20 -0.13 -3.79
N GLN A 76 13.43 0.53 -4.93
CA GLN A 76 13.29 1.99 -5.05
C GLN A 76 11.85 2.43 -4.80
N LEU A 77 10.88 1.73 -5.36
CA LEU A 77 9.47 2.01 -5.14
C LEU A 77 9.10 1.84 -3.66
N LYS A 78 9.58 0.75 -3.05
CA LYS A 78 9.36 0.48 -1.63
C LYS A 78 9.93 1.60 -0.76
N GLN A 79 11.15 2.03 -1.03
CA GLN A 79 11.80 3.07 -0.24
C GLN A 79 11.09 4.41 -0.39
N ALA A 80 10.69 4.78 -1.61
CA ALA A 80 9.97 6.03 -1.85
C ALA A 80 8.62 6.04 -1.11
N LEU A 81 7.86 4.98 -1.22
CA LEU A 81 6.55 4.90 -0.57
C LEU A 81 6.68 4.84 0.95
N ALA A 82 7.63 4.08 1.48
CA ALA A 82 7.84 3.99 2.92
C ALA A 82 8.23 5.34 3.50
N ALA A 83 9.10 6.09 2.81
CA ALA A 83 9.59 7.37 3.30
C ALA A 83 8.57 8.50 3.17
N GLU A 84 7.87 8.56 2.03
CA GLU A 84 7.02 9.71 1.70
C GLU A 84 5.55 9.52 2.05
N LEU A 85 5.07 8.28 2.09
CA LEU A 85 3.70 8.02 2.51
C LEU A 85 3.56 8.02 4.02
N ASP A 86 4.63 7.67 4.74
CA ASP A 86 4.64 7.71 6.20
C ASP A 86 4.44 9.13 6.70
N GLY A 87 3.47 9.32 7.60
CA GLY A 87 3.13 10.62 8.16
C GLY A 87 2.28 11.49 7.26
N THR A 88 1.93 11.02 6.07
CA THR A 88 1.06 11.76 5.14
C THR A 88 -0.38 11.68 5.60
N THR A 89 -1.12 12.78 5.42
CA THR A 89 -2.56 12.80 5.67
C THR A 89 -3.29 12.58 4.36
N ILE A 90 -4.10 11.52 4.30
CA ILE A 90 -4.91 11.18 3.14
C ILE A 90 -6.37 11.19 3.61
N ASP A 91 -7.20 12.04 2.98
CA ASP A 91 -8.62 12.13 3.30
C ASP A 91 -8.85 12.36 4.81
N ASP A 92 -8.10 13.32 5.38
CA ASP A 92 -8.09 13.68 6.81
C ASP A 92 -7.61 12.56 7.75
N LYS A 93 -7.06 11.48 7.19
CA LYS A 93 -6.53 10.37 7.96
C LYS A 93 -5.01 10.31 7.84
N ARG A 94 -4.34 10.29 8.97
CA ARG A 94 -2.89 10.19 9.00
C ARG A 94 -2.46 8.74 8.83
N VAL A 95 -1.48 8.52 7.97
CA VAL A 95 -0.97 7.20 7.62
C VAL A 95 0.41 7.00 8.22
N GLN A 96 0.64 5.85 8.85
CA GLN A 96 1.94 5.48 9.40
C GLN A 96 2.42 4.16 8.81
N HIS A 97 3.67 4.13 8.33
CA HIS A 97 4.30 2.90 7.88
C HIS A 97 4.60 2.00 9.07
N ARG A 98 4.20 0.73 8.98
CA ARG A 98 4.38 -0.24 10.06
C ARG A 98 5.46 -1.27 9.76
N SER A 99 5.41 -1.84 8.56
CA SER A 99 6.34 -2.91 8.19
C SER A 99 6.41 -3.07 6.68
N SER A 100 7.44 -3.75 6.22
CA SER A 100 7.61 -4.11 4.81
C SER A 100 8.07 -5.56 4.73
N ALA A 101 7.58 -6.28 3.72
CA ALA A 101 7.98 -7.66 3.46
C ALA A 101 8.27 -7.84 1.98
N TYR A 102 9.32 -8.59 1.69
CA TYR A 102 9.72 -8.88 0.32
C TYR A 102 9.30 -10.29 -0.07
N GLU A 103 8.86 -10.45 -1.34
CA GLU A 103 8.56 -11.75 -1.92
C GLU A 103 8.90 -11.75 -3.40
N TYR A 104 9.44 -12.86 -3.89
CA TYR A 104 9.71 -13.05 -5.31
C TYR A 104 8.74 -14.07 -5.89
N TYR A 105 8.14 -13.74 -7.02
CA TYR A 105 7.20 -14.62 -7.73
C TYR A 105 7.89 -15.18 -8.97
N PRO A 106 8.47 -16.40 -8.90
CA PRO A 106 9.26 -16.94 -10.01
C PRO A 106 8.45 -17.21 -11.28
N ASP A 107 7.16 -17.53 -11.15
CA ASP A 107 6.30 -17.81 -12.30
C ASP A 107 6.12 -16.58 -13.19
N TYR A 108 6.24 -15.38 -12.64
CA TYR A 108 6.05 -14.13 -13.34
C TYR A 108 7.32 -13.29 -13.42
N ASP A 109 8.41 -13.76 -12.82
CA ASP A 109 9.67 -13.03 -12.69
C ASP A 109 9.43 -11.61 -12.13
N LEU A 110 8.71 -11.56 -11.02
CA LEU A 110 8.35 -10.30 -10.36
C LEU A 110 8.87 -10.26 -8.94
N HIS A 111 9.48 -9.13 -8.59
CA HIS A 111 9.88 -8.79 -7.23
C HIS A 111 8.79 -7.93 -6.61
N CYS A 112 8.37 -8.28 -5.40
CA CYS A 112 7.28 -7.61 -4.72
C CYS A 112 7.72 -7.14 -3.33
N TRP A 113 7.40 -5.90 -2.99
CA TRP A 113 7.45 -5.40 -1.63
C TRP A 113 6.04 -5.06 -1.18
N THR A 114 5.61 -5.64 -0.06
CA THR A 114 4.34 -5.30 0.56
C THR A 114 4.60 -4.43 1.77
N LEU A 115 4.06 -3.22 1.74
CA LEU A 115 4.18 -2.25 2.83
C LEU A 115 2.86 -2.20 3.58
N THR A 116 2.93 -2.39 4.89
CA THR A 116 1.75 -2.32 5.76
C THR A 116 1.71 -0.95 6.43
N PHE A 117 0.58 -0.28 6.30
CA PHE A 117 0.33 1.04 6.88
C PHE A 117 -0.83 0.98 7.86
N ARG A 118 -0.74 1.84 8.86
CA ARG A 118 -1.80 2.03 9.85
C ARG A 118 -2.36 3.44 9.70
N ILE A 119 -3.67 3.56 9.82
CA ILE A 119 -4.36 4.85 9.88
C ILE A 119 -4.52 5.23 11.35
N VAL A 120 -4.04 6.40 11.70
CA VAL A 120 -4.11 6.92 13.07
C VAL A 120 -5.02 8.11 13.18
#